data_5242e1c69a5634f22ba70c0ced743ac5
#
_entry.id   5242e1c69a5634f22ba70c0ced743ac5
#
_cell.length_a   1.000
_cell.length_b   1.000
_cell.length_c   1.000
_cell.angle_alpha   90.00
_cell.angle_beta   90.00
_cell.angle_gamma   90.00
#
_symmetry.space_group_name_H-M   'P 1'
#
loop_
_entity.id
_entity.type
_entity.pdbx_description
1 polymer ?
#
loop_
_entity_poly.entity_id
_entity_poly.type
_entity_poly.pdbx_seq_one_letter_code
_entity_poly.pdbx_strand_id
1 'polypeptide(L)'
;MTFRPEAIAGVGSNGSGGVIDYRLARQSVISEYRKGRLAQHEVCDAHPELKRAAGQCAEPTSLDCPICEDAKVVLVTYAFGARLPAHGRCITSKAELSKLSQRGTEVACYVVEVCPECSWNHLARTFLLGRR
;
A
#
# COMPACT_ATOMS: atom_id res chain seq x y z
N MET A 1 9.64 -5.87 -3.45
CA MET A 1 9.12 -4.71 -4.18
C MET A 1 9.06 -3.50 -3.29
N THR A 2 9.53 -2.38 -3.77
CA THR A 2 9.66 -1.18 -2.96
C THR A 2 8.87 -0.03 -3.57
N PHE A 3 8.15 0.70 -2.75
CA PHE A 3 7.50 1.91 -3.23
C PHE A 3 8.16 3.13 -2.58
N ARG A 4 8.06 4.28 -3.23
CA ARG A 4 8.69 5.51 -2.79
C ARG A 4 7.68 6.63 -2.73
N PRO A 5 7.71 7.41 -1.65
CA PRO A 5 6.77 8.54 -1.54
C PRO A 5 6.86 9.51 -2.71
N GLU A 6 8.06 9.73 -3.23
CA GLU A 6 8.22 10.68 -4.33
C GLU A 6 7.54 10.21 -5.60
N ALA A 7 7.20 8.95 -5.71
CA ALA A 7 6.48 8.45 -6.88
C ALA A 7 5.07 9.03 -6.99
N ILE A 8 4.53 9.54 -5.89
CA ILE A 8 3.19 10.12 -5.88
C ILE A 8 3.22 11.59 -6.26
N ALA A 9 4.36 12.25 -6.09
CA ALA A 9 4.43 13.69 -6.27
C ALA A 9 3.91 14.14 -7.63
N GLY A 10 4.23 13.37 -8.67
CA GLY A 10 3.76 13.73 -10.01
C GLY A 10 2.32 13.34 -10.25
N VAL A 11 1.80 12.43 -9.48
CA VAL A 11 0.44 11.94 -9.65
C VAL A 11 -0.57 12.96 -9.15
N GLY A 12 -0.25 13.62 -8.05
CA GLY A 12 -1.15 14.59 -7.49
C GLY A 12 -1.30 15.84 -8.32
N SER A 13 -0.53 15.97 -9.38
CA SER A 13 -0.51 17.19 -10.16
C SER A 13 -1.83 17.49 -10.85
N ASN A 14 -2.67 16.50 -11.05
CA ASN A 14 -3.97 16.77 -11.65
C ASN A 14 -4.92 17.48 -10.68
N GLY A 15 -4.53 17.61 -9.44
CA GLY A 15 -5.23 18.42 -8.47
C GLY A 15 -6.55 17.91 -7.98
N SER A 16 -7.03 16.83 -8.48
CA SER A 16 -8.35 16.34 -8.13
C SER A 16 -8.38 15.40 -6.94
N GLY A 17 -7.22 14.98 -6.45
CA GLY A 17 -7.18 13.99 -5.39
C GLY A 17 -7.62 12.63 -5.86
N GLY A 18 -7.47 12.35 -7.15
CA GLY A 18 -7.87 11.09 -7.70
C GLY A 18 -7.10 9.93 -7.13
N VAL A 19 -7.65 8.75 -7.34
CA VAL A 19 -7.04 7.51 -6.89
C VAL A 19 -6.30 6.88 -8.06
N ILE A 20 -5.07 6.47 -7.81
CA ILE A 20 -4.31 5.68 -8.77
C ILE A 20 -4.33 4.24 -8.26
N ASP A 21 -4.81 3.32 -9.09
CA ASP A 21 -4.75 1.93 -8.70
C ASP A 21 -3.70 1.21 -9.55
N TYR A 22 -3.07 0.21 -8.95
CA TYR A 22 -1.95 -0.48 -9.56
C TYR A 22 -2.31 -1.92 -9.93
N ARG A 23 -3.57 -2.15 -10.25
CA ARG A 23 -4.09 -3.47 -10.54
C ARG A 23 -3.36 -4.12 -11.71
N LEU A 24 -3.09 -3.35 -12.76
CA LEU A 24 -2.40 -3.90 -13.93
C LEU A 24 -0.96 -4.24 -13.63
N ALA A 25 -0.28 -3.38 -12.88
CA ALA A 25 1.10 -3.66 -12.48
C ALA A 25 1.17 -4.92 -11.62
N ARG A 26 0.19 -5.08 -10.71
CA ARG A 26 0.09 -6.24 -9.86
C ARG A 26 -0.07 -7.52 -10.69
N GLN A 27 -0.98 -7.49 -11.67
CA GLN A 27 -1.21 -8.62 -12.55
C GLN A 27 0.05 -8.98 -13.33
N SER A 28 0.80 -7.97 -13.75
CA SER A 28 2.03 -8.19 -14.48
C SER A 28 3.06 -8.94 -13.63
N VAL A 29 3.21 -8.53 -12.37
CA VAL A 29 4.16 -9.19 -11.46
C VAL A 29 3.72 -10.64 -11.21
N ILE A 30 2.44 -10.86 -10.96
CA ILE A 30 1.92 -12.20 -10.72
C ILE A 30 2.14 -13.09 -11.95
N SER A 31 1.90 -12.54 -13.12
CA SER A 31 2.11 -13.27 -14.38
C SER A 31 3.57 -13.66 -14.53
N GLU A 32 4.50 -12.76 -14.27
CA GLU A 32 5.92 -13.05 -14.37
C GLU A 32 6.34 -14.13 -13.36
N TYR A 33 5.78 -14.07 -12.16
CA TYR A 33 6.03 -15.11 -11.17
C TYR A 33 5.54 -16.48 -11.66
N ARG A 34 4.32 -16.52 -12.19
CA ARG A 34 3.74 -17.78 -12.65
C ARG A 34 4.48 -18.37 -13.85
N LYS A 35 5.10 -17.51 -14.64
CA LYS A 35 5.92 -17.96 -15.77
C LYS A 35 7.33 -18.38 -15.36
N GLY A 36 7.64 -18.28 -14.08
CA GLY A 36 8.95 -18.66 -13.59
C GLY A 36 10.04 -17.62 -13.79
N ARG A 37 9.67 -16.40 -14.19
CA ARG A 37 10.65 -15.33 -14.43
C ARG A 37 11.02 -14.58 -13.17
N LEU A 38 10.18 -14.67 -12.15
CA LEU A 38 10.47 -14.11 -10.83
C LEU A 38 10.42 -15.22 -9.81
N ALA A 39 11.42 -15.27 -8.95
CA ALA A 39 11.44 -16.25 -7.88
C ALA A 39 10.56 -15.78 -6.72
N GLN A 40 10.17 -16.72 -5.88
CA GLN A 40 9.30 -16.38 -4.75
C GLN A 40 9.92 -15.32 -3.85
N HIS A 41 11.24 -15.41 -3.59
CA HIS A 41 11.88 -14.42 -2.70
C HIS A 41 11.94 -13.03 -3.31
N GLU A 42 11.74 -12.92 -4.61
CA GLU A 42 11.73 -11.59 -5.25
C GLU A 42 10.39 -10.89 -5.11
N VAL A 43 9.32 -11.65 -4.89
CA VAL A 43 7.98 -11.09 -4.73
C VAL A 43 7.48 -11.17 -3.30
N CYS A 44 8.09 -12.05 -2.49
CA CYS A 44 7.74 -12.24 -1.08
C CYS A 44 8.83 -11.60 -0.23
N ASP A 45 8.96 -10.28 -0.36
CA ASP A 45 10.09 -9.53 0.18
C ASP A 45 9.63 -8.40 1.11
N ALA A 46 8.48 -8.55 1.75
CA ALA A 46 7.97 -7.51 2.63
C ALA A 46 8.99 -7.18 3.72
N HIS A 47 9.24 -5.89 3.89
CA HIS A 47 10.10 -5.42 4.94
C HIS A 47 9.51 -5.82 6.31
N PRO A 48 10.35 -6.13 7.32
CA PRO A 48 9.84 -6.51 8.64
C PRO A 48 8.86 -5.49 9.24
N GLU A 49 9.07 -4.19 9.00
CA GLU A 49 8.15 -3.18 9.50
C GLU A 49 6.79 -3.29 8.83
N LEU A 50 6.75 -3.61 7.54
CA LEU A 50 5.50 -3.79 6.83
C LEU A 50 4.78 -5.03 7.36
N LYS A 51 5.51 -6.10 7.65
CA LYS A 51 4.91 -7.29 8.22
C LYS A 51 4.35 -7.03 9.62
N ARG A 52 5.04 -6.21 10.40
CA ARG A 52 4.55 -5.83 11.72
C ARG A 52 3.26 -5.03 11.59
N ALA A 53 3.23 -4.08 10.66
CA ALA A 53 2.02 -3.30 10.42
C ALA A 53 0.88 -4.18 9.95
N ALA A 54 1.18 -5.19 9.14
CA ALA A 54 0.16 -6.14 8.67
C ALA A 54 -0.49 -6.89 9.83
N GLY A 55 0.26 -7.11 10.90
CA GLY A 55 -0.28 -7.79 12.08
C GLY A 55 -1.02 -6.88 13.04
N GLN A 56 -0.81 -5.58 12.97
CA GLN A 56 -1.31 -4.66 13.99
C GLN A 56 -2.26 -3.59 13.49
N CYS A 57 -2.11 -3.14 12.26
CA CYS A 57 -2.93 -2.04 11.78
C CYS A 57 -3.35 -2.24 10.33
N ALA A 58 -3.78 -3.43 10.02
CA ALA A 58 -4.20 -3.77 8.68
C ALA A 58 -5.69 -3.99 8.61
N GLU A 59 -6.23 -3.83 7.42
CA GLU A 59 -7.62 -4.14 7.11
C GLU A 59 -7.66 -5.53 6.48
N PRO A 60 -8.43 -6.47 7.03
CA PRO A 60 -8.50 -7.81 6.43
C PRO A 60 -9.26 -7.77 5.12
N THR A 61 -8.96 -8.74 4.25
CA THR A 61 -9.68 -8.91 2.99
C THR A 61 -10.08 -10.37 2.83
N SER A 62 -10.90 -10.64 1.83
CA SER A 62 -11.26 -12.01 1.48
C SER A 62 -10.44 -12.54 0.31
N LEU A 63 -9.43 -11.80 -0.11
CA LEU A 63 -8.62 -12.19 -1.27
C LEU A 63 -7.50 -13.15 -0.87
N ASP A 64 -7.38 -14.25 -1.59
CA ASP A 64 -6.28 -15.17 -1.38
C ASP A 64 -4.97 -14.56 -1.86
N CYS A 65 -3.89 -14.87 -1.16
CA CYS A 65 -2.57 -14.47 -1.62
C CYS A 65 -2.30 -15.11 -2.99
N PRO A 66 -1.90 -14.32 -3.97
CA PRO A 66 -1.67 -14.88 -5.32
C PRO A 66 -0.41 -15.73 -5.42
N ILE A 67 0.43 -15.72 -4.40
CA ILE A 67 1.69 -16.44 -4.43
C ILE A 67 1.61 -17.74 -3.65
N CYS A 68 1.36 -17.67 -2.33
CA CYS A 68 1.30 -18.88 -1.51
C CYS A 68 -0.07 -19.55 -1.52
N GLU A 69 -1.12 -18.79 -1.77
CA GLU A 69 -2.51 -19.28 -1.82
C GLU A 69 -3.01 -19.88 -0.51
N ASP A 70 -2.23 -19.75 0.56
CA ASP A 70 -2.56 -20.34 1.85
C ASP A 70 -3.19 -19.35 2.82
N ALA A 71 -3.10 -18.07 2.54
CA ALA A 71 -3.57 -17.04 3.46
C ALA A 71 -4.29 -15.94 2.69
N LYS A 72 -5.12 -15.20 3.42
CA LYS A 72 -5.74 -13.99 2.85
C LYS A 72 -4.77 -12.83 3.00
N VAL A 73 -4.72 -11.97 1.98
CA VAL A 73 -3.91 -10.77 2.08
C VAL A 73 -4.65 -9.74 2.93
N VAL A 74 -3.89 -8.81 3.50
CA VAL A 74 -4.43 -7.68 4.24
C VAL A 74 -3.97 -6.40 3.58
N LEU A 75 -4.63 -5.29 3.90
CA LEU A 75 -4.27 -3.98 3.35
C LEU A 75 -3.74 -3.11 4.47
N VAL A 76 -2.56 -2.53 4.24
CA VAL A 76 -1.93 -1.61 5.19
C VAL A 76 -1.92 -0.24 4.53
N THR A 77 -2.43 0.77 5.22
CA THR A 77 -2.48 2.12 4.67
C THR A 77 -1.48 3.01 5.41
N TYR A 78 -0.59 3.65 4.66
CA TYR A 78 0.39 4.60 5.20
C TYR A 78 0.05 6.00 4.72
N ALA A 79 0.19 6.96 5.62
CA ALA A 79 -0.01 8.37 5.30
C ALA A 79 1.30 9.13 5.46
N PHE A 80 1.60 9.99 4.49
CA PHE A 80 2.80 10.82 4.49
C PHE A 80 2.38 12.27 4.30
N GLY A 81 3.02 13.17 5.03
CA GLY A 81 2.70 14.59 4.87
C GLY A 81 3.27 15.39 6.02
N ALA A 82 2.93 16.68 6.04
CA ALA A 82 3.37 17.58 7.10
C ALA A 82 2.86 17.10 8.45
N ARG A 83 3.72 17.14 9.46
CA ARG A 83 3.41 16.71 10.82
C ARG A 83 3.14 15.22 10.96
N LEU A 84 3.53 14.45 9.95
CA LEU A 84 3.49 13.00 10.03
C LEU A 84 4.92 12.47 10.03
N PRO A 85 5.15 11.26 10.56
CA PRO A 85 6.49 10.70 10.56
C PRO A 85 7.03 10.54 9.14
N ALA A 86 8.34 10.72 8.99
CA ALA A 86 8.97 10.62 7.68
C ALA A 86 8.80 9.23 7.06
N HIS A 87 8.72 8.21 7.90
CA HIS A 87 8.54 6.83 7.43
C HIS A 87 7.07 6.46 7.21
N GLY A 88 6.16 7.43 7.42
CA GLY A 88 4.75 7.20 7.22
C GLY A 88 4.03 6.76 8.49
N ARG A 89 2.79 7.20 8.63
CA ARG A 89 1.94 6.81 9.74
C ARG A 89 0.98 5.74 9.27
N CYS A 90 0.94 4.61 9.96
CA CYS A 90 0.01 3.54 9.63
C CYS A 90 -1.39 3.93 10.10
N ILE A 91 -2.35 3.91 9.21
CA ILE A 91 -3.72 4.32 9.47
C ILE A 91 -4.52 3.08 9.88
N THR A 92 -5.22 3.18 11.01
CA THR A 92 -5.93 2.04 11.56
C THR A 92 -7.44 2.11 11.40
N SER A 93 -7.99 3.27 11.03
CA SER A 93 -9.44 3.41 10.96
C SER A 93 -9.85 4.49 9.97
N LYS A 94 -11.11 4.41 9.55
CA LYS A 94 -11.69 5.43 8.69
C LYS A 94 -11.81 6.78 9.40
N ALA A 95 -11.99 6.75 10.72
CA ALA A 95 -12.05 7.98 11.50
C ALA A 95 -10.72 8.73 11.43
N GLU A 96 -9.62 8.00 11.46
CA GLU A 96 -8.31 8.60 11.35
C GLU A 96 -8.09 9.22 9.97
N LEU A 97 -8.52 8.53 8.92
CA LEU A 97 -8.46 9.09 7.57
C LEU A 97 -9.29 10.36 7.45
N SER A 98 -10.47 10.34 8.05
CA SER A 98 -11.36 11.50 8.02
C SER A 98 -10.71 12.70 8.68
N LYS A 99 -10.04 12.50 9.80
CA LYS A 99 -9.32 13.58 10.48
C LYS A 99 -8.21 14.15 9.59
N LEU A 100 -7.49 13.27 8.91
CA LEU A 100 -6.42 13.72 8.03
C LEU A 100 -6.98 14.50 6.84
N SER A 101 -8.14 14.10 6.33
CA SER A 101 -8.72 14.79 5.18
C SER A 101 -9.20 16.19 5.52
N GLN A 102 -9.39 16.48 6.80
CA GLN A 102 -9.83 17.80 7.25
C GLN A 102 -8.68 18.76 7.50
N ARG A 103 -7.44 18.30 7.34
CA ARG A 103 -6.29 19.17 7.50
C ARG A 103 -6.18 20.11 6.31
N GLY A 104 -5.58 21.23 6.52
CA GLY A 104 -5.37 22.17 5.44
C GLY A 104 -4.19 21.83 4.54
N THR A 105 -3.48 20.75 4.84
CA THR A 105 -2.31 20.32 4.08
C THR A 105 -2.58 19.00 3.39
N GLU A 106 -1.87 18.78 2.29
CA GLU A 106 -2.02 17.58 1.52
C GLU A 106 -1.37 16.39 2.24
N VAL A 107 -2.04 15.25 2.22
CA VAL A 107 -1.54 14.01 2.80
C VAL A 107 -1.58 12.94 1.71
N ALA A 108 -0.45 12.31 1.45
CA ALA A 108 -0.37 11.24 0.45
C ALA A 108 -0.57 9.90 1.15
N CYS A 109 -1.48 9.10 0.63
CA CYS A 109 -1.79 7.80 1.22
C CYS A 109 -1.44 6.67 0.25
N TYR A 110 -0.78 5.65 0.80
CA TYR A 110 -0.39 4.45 0.07
C TYR A 110 -1.09 3.26 0.71
N VAL A 111 -1.78 2.48 -0.09
CA VAL A 111 -2.39 1.25 0.40
C VAL A 111 -1.60 0.09 -0.17
N VAL A 112 -1.04 -0.73 0.71
CA VAL A 112 -0.17 -1.83 0.35
C VAL A 112 -0.84 -3.15 0.70
N GLU A 113 -0.87 -4.04 -0.26
CA GLU A 113 -1.37 -5.40 -0.07
C GLU A 113 -0.22 -6.24 0.50
N VAL A 114 -0.48 -7.00 1.55
CA VAL A 114 0.56 -7.82 2.21
C VAL A 114 -0.02 -9.17 2.56
N CYS A 115 0.74 -10.22 2.29
CA CYS A 115 0.42 -11.56 2.81
C CYS A 115 1.18 -11.76 4.11
N PRO A 116 0.49 -11.96 5.24
CA PRO A 116 1.20 -12.14 6.51
C PRO A 116 1.96 -13.46 6.59
N GLU A 117 1.67 -14.40 5.71
CA GLU A 117 2.34 -15.71 5.73
C GLU A 117 3.61 -15.74 4.90
N CYS A 118 3.52 -15.38 3.61
CA CYS A 118 4.67 -15.53 2.72
C CYS A 118 5.42 -14.24 2.46
N SER A 119 4.93 -13.10 2.93
CA SER A 119 5.55 -11.79 2.74
C SER A 119 5.35 -11.22 1.33
N TRP A 120 4.41 -11.75 0.57
CA TRP A 120 4.01 -11.09 -0.68
C TRP A 120 3.55 -9.69 -0.37
N ASN A 121 3.95 -8.74 -1.20
CA ASN A 121 3.47 -7.37 -1.03
C ASN A 121 3.44 -6.67 -2.38
N HIS A 122 2.52 -5.73 -2.51
CA HIS A 122 2.40 -4.91 -3.71
C HIS A 122 1.61 -3.66 -3.38
N LEU A 123 2.00 -2.56 -3.96
CA LEU A 123 1.23 -1.34 -3.81
C LEU A 123 -0.10 -1.53 -4.53
N ALA A 124 -1.20 -1.34 -3.81
CA ALA A 124 -2.53 -1.54 -4.37
C ALA A 124 -3.07 -0.27 -4.98
N ARG A 125 -2.95 0.85 -4.26
CA ARG A 125 -3.42 2.14 -4.76
C ARG A 125 -2.82 3.27 -3.95
N THR A 126 -2.90 4.46 -4.51
CA THR A 126 -2.47 5.69 -3.84
C THR A 126 -3.56 6.74 -4.00
N PHE A 127 -3.64 7.65 -3.05
CA PHE A 127 -4.59 8.76 -3.15
C PHE A 127 -4.13 9.92 -2.26
N LEU A 128 -4.71 11.08 -2.48
CA LEU A 128 -4.38 12.29 -1.71
C LEU A 128 -5.57 12.71 -0.87
N LEU A 129 -5.28 13.19 0.32
CA LEU A 129 -6.26 13.72 1.25
C LEU A 129 -5.85 15.12 1.69
N GLY A 130 -6.79 15.83 2.31
CA GLY A 130 -6.48 17.09 2.99
C GLY A 130 -6.24 18.26 2.08
N ARG A 131 -6.63 18.17 0.82
CA ARG A 131 -6.50 19.28 -0.10
C ARG A 131 -7.55 20.33 0.18
N ARG A 132 -7.20 21.57 -0.12
CA ARG A 132 -8.16 22.64 -0.09
C ARG A 132 -8.98 22.71 -1.32
#